data_e7badd784d9c93b21f75d9dd1f6a6369
#
_entry.id   e7badd784d9c93b21f75d9dd1f6a6369
#
_cell.length_a   1.000
_cell.length_b   1.000
_cell.length_c   1.000
_cell.angle_alpha   90.00
_cell.angle_beta   90.00
_cell.angle_gamma   90.00
#
_symmetry.space_group_name_H-M   'P 1'
#
loop_
_entity.id
_entity.type
_entity.pdbx_description
1 polymer ?
#
loop_
_entity_poly.entity_id
_entity_poly.type
_entity_poly.pdbx_seq_one_letter_code
_entity_poly.pdbx_strand_id
1 'polypeptide(L)'
;SINWGNDWAGAHLVQDIALKAFNVQPTISWKIMDRLSVGAGLMMEFGNITLNRALIGPGAMTNMANSMIGPELGNLLGPILNPILTEMQRYDDASAASVSLEGKAGLRLGFNVGAMFDINDKFTLGLSYRSKVTAKVKEGDISLRYANEEHLKTLLNNVNTLLEKAVSMGISIPNLPENGIKVPPLESGTFSAELPLPDNWNVGLTYRPTDRWTVSGEVQFVGWNAYKSLDVYFEPDAELGQYNI
;
A
#
# COMPACT_ATOMS: atom_id res chain seq x y z
N SER A 1 -0.90 4.60 10.78
CA SER A 1 -1.12 5.24 9.47
C SER A 1 0.03 6.16 9.14
N ILE A 2 0.40 6.18 7.90
CA ILE A 2 1.40 7.09 7.34
C ILE A 2 0.67 7.87 6.24
N ASN A 3 0.72 9.20 6.29
CA ASN A 3 0.13 10.07 5.28
C ASN A 3 1.21 11.03 4.78
N TRP A 4 1.55 10.94 3.51
CA TRP A 4 2.53 11.77 2.81
C TRP A 4 1.88 12.92 2.02
N GLY A 5 0.55 12.87 1.87
CA GLY A 5 -0.20 13.81 1.02
C GLY A 5 -0.17 13.41 -0.46
N ASN A 6 -0.78 14.27 -1.28
CA ASN A 6 -1.04 13.98 -2.69
C ASN A 6 0.03 14.57 -3.63
N ASP A 7 0.84 15.53 -3.15
CA ASP A 7 1.67 16.43 -3.96
C ASP A 7 3.18 16.19 -3.78
N TRP A 8 3.59 14.98 -3.42
CA TRP A 8 4.99 14.66 -3.27
C TRP A 8 5.50 13.76 -4.40
N ALA A 9 6.78 13.79 -4.70
CA ALA A 9 7.40 13.09 -5.82
C ALA A 9 7.18 11.56 -5.83
N GLY A 10 6.99 10.96 -4.67
CA GLY A 10 6.69 9.53 -4.52
C GLY A 10 5.20 9.17 -4.41
N ALA A 11 4.28 10.08 -4.73
CA ALA A 11 2.83 9.83 -4.65
C ALA A 11 2.37 8.63 -5.49
N HIS A 12 3.12 8.28 -6.54
CA HIS A 12 2.89 7.07 -7.35
C HIS A 12 3.22 5.77 -6.61
N LEU A 13 4.00 5.83 -5.54
CA LEU A 13 4.29 4.68 -4.67
C LEU A 13 3.25 4.60 -3.56
N VAL A 14 3.04 5.70 -2.84
CA VAL A 14 2.10 5.79 -1.73
C VAL A 14 1.73 7.23 -1.46
N GLN A 15 0.44 7.50 -1.27
CA GLN A 15 -0.04 8.79 -0.77
C GLN A 15 -0.37 8.67 0.71
N ASP A 16 -1.10 7.63 1.06
CA ASP A 16 -1.43 7.31 2.43
C ASP A 16 -1.62 5.78 2.58
N ILE A 17 -1.16 5.27 3.70
CA ILE A 17 -1.38 3.89 4.09
C ILE A 17 -1.84 3.83 5.55
N ALA A 18 -2.95 3.14 5.79
CA ALA A 18 -3.44 2.85 7.12
C ALA A 18 -3.65 1.35 7.27
N LEU A 19 -2.92 0.75 8.19
CA LEU A 19 -3.12 -0.62 8.63
C LEU A 19 -3.60 -0.59 10.08
N LYS A 20 -4.78 -1.16 10.32
CA LYS A 20 -5.33 -1.35 11.66
C LYS A 20 -5.48 -2.85 11.88
N ALA A 21 -4.75 -3.37 12.86
CA ALA A 21 -4.84 -4.76 13.27
C ALA A 21 -5.26 -4.83 14.73
N PHE A 22 -6.18 -5.72 15.01
CA PHE A 22 -6.67 -6.02 16.35
C PHE A 22 -6.36 -7.47 16.66
N ASN A 23 -5.89 -7.71 17.87
CA ASN A 23 -5.61 -9.03 18.38
C ASN A 23 -6.35 -9.21 19.70
N VAL A 24 -7.21 -10.21 19.77
CA VAL A 24 -7.85 -10.68 21.02
C VAL A 24 -7.23 -12.02 21.36
N GLN A 25 -6.65 -12.11 22.58
CA GLN A 25 -5.84 -13.24 22.95
C GLN A 25 -6.21 -13.77 24.35
N PRO A 26 -7.22 -14.63 24.48
CA PRO A 26 -7.42 -15.38 25.72
C PRO A 26 -6.19 -16.28 25.96
N THR A 27 -5.68 -16.20 27.20
CA THR A 27 -4.47 -16.94 27.60
C THR A 27 -4.76 -17.70 28.90
N ILE A 28 -4.28 -18.92 28.96
CA ILE A 28 -4.27 -19.76 30.14
C ILE A 28 -2.83 -19.95 30.61
N SER A 29 -2.60 -19.87 31.91
CA SER A 29 -1.29 -20.13 32.50
C SER A 29 -1.40 -21.09 33.65
N TRP A 30 -0.37 -21.92 33.80
CA TRP A 30 -0.31 -22.91 34.86
C TRP A 30 1.08 -23.00 35.45
N LYS A 31 1.14 -22.99 36.75
CA LYS A 31 2.36 -23.25 37.51
C LYS A 31 2.54 -24.75 37.68
N ILE A 32 3.43 -25.33 36.87
CA ILE A 32 3.70 -26.77 36.86
C ILE A 32 4.50 -27.18 38.10
N MET A 33 5.48 -26.36 38.44
CA MET A 33 6.38 -26.53 39.61
C MET A 33 6.59 -25.16 40.27
N ASP A 34 7.18 -25.15 41.47
CA ASP A 34 7.44 -23.91 42.19
C ASP A 34 8.28 -22.92 41.37
N ARG A 35 9.11 -23.42 40.48
CA ARG A 35 10.02 -22.62 39.63
C ARG A 35 9.66 -22.62 38.15
N LEU A 36 8.62 -23.35 37.72
CA LEU A 36 8.23 -23.44 36.32
C LEU A 36 6.77 -23.11 36.12
N SER A 37 6.53 -22.07 35.34
CA SER A 37 5.20 -21.71 34.84
C SER A 37 5.18 -21.78 33.32
N VAL A 38 4.06 -22.26 32.76
CA VAL A 38 3.82 -22.31 31.33
C VAL A 38 2.51 -21.59 31.01
N GLY A 39 2.39 -21.09 29.81
CA GLY A 39 1.18 -20.45 29.31
C GLY A 39 0.96 -20.74 27.85
N ALA A 40 -0.31 -20.76 27.47
CA ALA A 40 -0.73 -20.84 26.07
C ALA A 40 -1.90 -19.92 25.83
N GLY A 41 -1.92 -19.27 24.69
CA GLY A 41 -2.99 -18.36 24.26
C GLY A 41 -3.46 -18.66 22.84
N LEU A 42 -4.74 -18.50 22.63
CA LEU A 42 -5.33 -18.48 21.31
C LEU A 42 -5.34 -17.03 20.81
N MET A 43 -4.78 -16.79 19.64
CA MET A 43 -4.77 -15.48 19.03
C MET A 43 -5.90 -15.39 18.00
N MET A 44 -6.69 -14.35 18.08
CA MET A 44 -7.74 -14.00 17.14
C MET A 44 -7.40 -12.64 16.54
N GLU A 45 -6.93 -12.65 15.29
CA GLU A 45 -6.48 -11.45 14.59
C GLU A 45 -7.48 -11.07 13.50
N PHE A 46 -7.78 -9.78 13.40
CA PHE A 46 -8.61 -9.18 12.36
C PHE A 46 -8.18 -7.72 12.17
N GLY A 47 -8.52 -7.15 11.03
CA GLY A 47 -8.09 -5.78 10.77
C GLY A 47 -8.62 -5.23 9.46
N ASN A 48 -8.17 -4.04 9.12
CA ASN A 48 -8.43 -3.41 7.85
C ASN A 48 -7.18 -2.70 7.32
N ILE A 49 -7.11 -2.66 6.00
CA ILE A 49 -6.07 -1.94 5.27
C ILE A 49 -6.73 -0.91 4.37
N THR A 50 -6.15 0.27 4.32
CA THR A 50 -6.44 1.31 3.34
C THR A 50 -5.11 1.72 2.73
N LEU A 51 -5.02 1.71 1.41
CA LEU A 51 -3.85 2.14 0.64
C LEU A 51 -4.32 3.10 -0.45
N ASN A 52 -3.80 4.32 -0.42
CA ASN A 52 -4.02 5.32 -1.45
C ASN A 52 -2.70 5.61 -2.18
N ARG A 53 -2.74 5.60 -3.50
CA ARG A 53 -1.59 5.98 -4.33
C ARG A 53 -2.05 6.68 -5.60
N ALA A 54 -1.17 7.50 -6.17
CA ALA A 54 -1.41 8.09 -7.46
C ALA A 54 -1.27 7.05 -8.59
N LEU A 55 -2.23 7.03 -9.51
CA LEU A 55 -2.13 6.30 -10.79
C LEU A 55 -1.31 7.12 -11.79
N ILE A 56 -1.56 8.42 -11.83
CA ILE A 56 -0.83 9.37 -12.65
C ILE A 56 -0.08 10.28 -11.69
N GLY A 57 1.22 10.05 -11.57
CA GLY A 57 2.08 10.78 -10.65
C GLY A 57 2.44 12.18 -11.17
N PRO A 58 3.05 13.00 -10.31
CA PRO A 58 3.59 14.29 -10.71
C PRO A 58 4.58 14.14 -11.88
N GLY A 59 4.54 15.08 -12.83
CA GLY A 59 5.40 15.08 -14.01
C GLY A 59 5.02 14.10 -15.12
N ALA A 60 4.15 13.13 -14.85
CA ALA A 60 3.79 12.09 -15.80
C ALA A 60 3.03 12.64 -17.02
N MET A 61 2.15 13.62 -16.82
CA MET A 61 1.38 14.25 -17.88
C MET A 61 2.29 15.05 -18.84
N THR A 62 3.20 15.86 -18.32
CA THR A 62 4.19 16.59 -19.12
C THR A 62 5.13 15.63 -19.86
N ASN A 63 5.59 14.57 -19.20
CA ASN A 63 6.46 13.57 -19.86
C ASN A 63 5.73 12.84 -20.97
N MET A 64 4.47 12.48 -20.79
CA MET A 64 3.62 11.87 -21.82
C MET A 64 3.43 12.82 -23.00
N ALA A 65 3.10 14.09 -22.73
CA ALA A 65 2.95 15.11 -23.77
C ALA A 65 4.26 15.33 -24.56
N ASN A 66 5.37 15.47 -23.87
CA ASN A 66 6.69 15.65 -24.51
C ASN A 66 7.11 14.44 -25.34
N SER A 67 6.74 13.23 -24.95
CA SER A 67 7.03 12.02 -25.74
C SER A 67 6.17 11.91 -26.99
N MET A 68 4.96 12.47 -26.99
CA MET A 68 4.06 12.52 -28.16
C MET A 68 4.44 13.63 -29.12
N ILE A 69 4.98 14.73 -28.62
CA ILE A 69 5.37 15.93 -29.39
C ILE A 69 6.86 15.83 -29.70
N GLY A 70 7.30 15.06 -30.65
CA GLY A 70 8.72 15.05 -31.02
C GLY A 70 9.27 16.45 -31.35
N PRO A 71 10.60 16.65 -31.38
CA PRO A 71 11.21 17.98 -31.56
C PRO A 71 10.77 18.70 -32.84
N GLU A 72 10.44 17.97 -33.90
CA GLU A 72 9.97 18.56 -35.17
C GLU A 72 8.56 19.15 -35.03
N LEU A 73 7.66 18.44 -34.37
CA LEU A 73 6.29 18.91 -34.11
C LEU A 73 6.28 20.07 -33.12
N GLY A 74 7.16 20.04 -32.11
CA GLY A 74 7.31 21.10 -31.12
C GLY A 74 7.67 22.45 -31.74
N ASN A 75 8.55 22.44 -32.74
CA ASN A 75 8.91 23.66 -33.45
C ASN A 75 7.81 24.20 -34.37
N LEU A 76 7.03 23.31 -34.99
CA LEU A 76 5.98 23.71 -35.94
C LEU A 76 4.69 24.17 -35.23
N LEU A 77 4.34 23.50 -34.14
CA LEU A 77 3.09 23.70 -33.41
C LEU A 77 3.28 24.39 -32.04
N GLY A 78 4.52 24.83 -31.72
CA GLY A 78 4.85 25.43 -30.42
C GLY A 78 3.89 26.51 -29.94
N PRO A 79 3.52 27.50 -30.77
CA PRO A 79 2.56 28.53 -30.37
C PRO A 79 1.16 28.00 -29.97
N ILE A 80 0.78 26.84 -30.50
CA ILE A 80 -0.52 26.21 -30.26
C ILE A 80 -0.43 25.22 -29.08
N LEU A 81 0.70 24.57 -28.93
CA LEU A 81 0.94 23.53 -27.89
C LEU A 81 1.35 24.13 -26.54
N ASN A 82 2.07 25.26 -26.54
CA ASN A 82 2.57 25.87 -25.32
C ASN A 82 1.47 26.18 -24.27
N PRO A 83 0.30 26.73 -24.62
CA PRO A 83 -0.78 26.94 -23.66
C PRO A 83 -1.29 25.64 -23.04
N ILE A 84 -1.33 24.53 -23.83
CA ILE A 84 -1.76 23.22 -23.35
C ILE A 84 -0.71 22.58 -22.45
N LEU A 85 0.56 22.65 -22.84
CA LEU A 85 1.65 22.19 -21.99
C LEU A 85 1.71 22.94 -20.68
N THR A 86 1.46 24.26 -20.69
CA THR A 86 1.36 25.06 -19.48
C THR A 86 0.19 24.61 -18.60
N GLU A 87 -0.94 24.30 -19.19
CA GLU A 87 -2.10 23.79 -18.44
C GLU A 87 -1.84 22.38 -17.92
N MET A 88 -1.20 21.51 -18.70
CA MET A 88 -0.78 20.19 -18.25
C MET A 88 0.22 20.26 -17.10
N GLN A 89 1.16 21.21 -17.11
CA GLN A 89 2.12 21.42 -16.03
C GLN A 89 1.46 21.74 -14.68
N ARG A 90 0.27 22.33 -14.67
CA ARG A 90 -0.51 22.52 -13.43
C ARG A 90 -0.95 21.23 -12.77
N TYR A 91 -1.02 20.12 -13.54
CA TYR A 91 -1.30 18.79 -13.00
C TYR A 91 -0.03 18.04 -12.62
N ASP A 92 1.14 18.52 -13.02
CA ASP A 92 2.40 17.88 -12.69
C ASP A 92 2.81 18.04 -11.22
N ASP A 93 2.27 19.07 -10.55
CA ASP A 93 2.48 19.31 -9.11
C ASP A 93 1.55 18.48 -8.23
N ALA A 94 0.46 17.93 -8.81
CA ALA A 94 -0.52 17.11 -8.10
C ALA A 94 -0.82 15.82 -8.87
N SER A 95 -1.20 14.77 -8.17
CA SER A 95 -1.64 13.54 -8.83
C SER A 95 -2.99 13.74 -9.52
N ALA A 96 -3.02 13.59 -10.85
CA ALA A 96 -4.24 13.77 -11.65
C ALA A 96 -5.28 12.68 -11.37
N ALA A 97 -4.84 11.47 -11.03
CA ALA A 97 -5.69 10.36 -10.66
C ALA A 97 -5.07 9.56 -9.51
N SER A 98 -5.90 9.08 -8.61
CA SER A 98 -5.51 8.24 -7.48
C SER A 98 -6.38 7.01 -7.40
N VAL A 99 -5.82 5.90 -6.92
CA VAL A 99 -6.52 4.67 -6.57
C VAL A 99 -6.55 4.53 -5.06
N SER A 100 -7.72 4.20 -4.52
CA SER A 100 -7.92 3.80 -3.14
C SER A 100 -8.26 2.32 -3.09
N LEU A 101 -7.50 1.59 -2.30
CA LEU A 101 -7.72 0.18 -1.99
C LEU A 101 -8.17 0.09 -0.53
N GLU A 102 -9.39 -0.36 -0.28
CA GLU A 102 -9.92 -0.55 1.06
C GLU A 102 -10.30 -2.01 1.27
N GLY A 103 -9.72 -2.66 2.27
CA GLY A 103 -9.95 -4.07 2.50
C GLY A 103 -10.05 -4.43 3.98
N LYS A 104 -10.94 -5.38 4.29
CA LYS A 104 -11.08 -5.97 5.61
C LYS A 104 -10.43 -7.35 5.64
N ALA A 105 -9.43 -7.52 6.51
CA ALA A 105 -8.89 -8.83 6.80
C ALA A 105 -9.82 -9.56 7.76
N GLY A 106 -10.36 -10.68 7.31
CA GLY A 106 -11.21 -11.53 8.12
C GLY A 106 -10.47 -12.16 9.29
N LEU A 107 -11.23 -12.68 10.25
CA LEU A 107 -10.69 -13.34 11.44
C LEU A 107 -9.69 -14.45 11.05
N ARG A 108 -8.51 -14.40 11.66
CA ARG A 108 -7.45 -15.41 11.56
C ARG A 108 -7.07 -15.90 12.94
N LEU A 109 -6.78 -17.18 13.01
CA LEU A 109 -6.38 -17.81 14.27
C LEU A 109 -4.88 -18.08 14.25
N GLY A 110 -4.28 -17.81 15.37
CA GLY A 110 -2.90 -18.15 15.69
C GLY A 110 -2.83 -18.63 17.13
N PHE A 111 -1.65 -18.91 17.58
CA PHE A 111 -1.40 -19.27 18.97
C PHE A 111 -0.11 -18.67 19.48
N ASN A 112 -0.03 -18.50 20.79
CA ASN A 112 1.24 -18.27 21.46
C ASN A 112 1.42 -19.29 22.58
N VAL A 113 2.67 -19.59 22.89
CA VAL A 113 3.07 -20.39 24.02
C VAL A 113 4.24 -19.73 24.71
N GLY A 114 4.35 -19.91 26.01
CA GLY A 114 5.45 -19.35 26.78
C GLY A 114 5.76 -20.17 28.01
N ALA A 115 6.97 -20.01 28.49
CA ALA A 115 7.42 -20.60 29.75
C ALA A 115 8.26 -19.59 30.53
N MET A 116 8.12 -19.62 31.84
CA MET A 116 8.97 -18.88 32.78
C MET A 116 9.60 -19.87 33.73
N PHE A 117 10.92 -19.77 33.87
CA PHE A 117 11.69 -20.64 34.77
C PHE A 117 12.52 -19.80 35.73
N ASP A 118 12.24 -19.94 37.01
CA ASP A 118 13.03 -19.33 38.08
C ASP A 118 14.26 -20.21 38.34
N ILE A 119 15.40 -19.81 37.75
CA ILE A 119 16.69 -20.49 37.95
C ILE A 119 17.05 -20.52 39.45
N ASN A 120 16.84 -19.39 40.08
CA ASN A 120 16.92 -19.20 41.53
C ASN A 120 16.11 -17.95 41.91
N ASP A 121 16.16 -17.55 43.17
CA ASP A 121 15.39 -16.41 43.72
C ASP A 121 15.76 -15.06 43.06
N LYS A 122 16.90 -14.98 42.39
CA LYS A 122 17.39 -13.77 41.71
C LYS A 122 17.25 -13.79 40.21
N PHE A 123 17.22 -14.94 39.57
CA PHE A 123 17.22 -15.08 38.11
C PHE A 123 15.98 -15.81 37.61
N THR A 124 15.26 -15.19 36.67
CA THR A 124 14.14 -15.77 35.95
C THR A 124 14.42 -15.75 34.46
N LEU A 125 14.32 -16.88 33.80
CA LEU A 125 14.37 -17.04 32.35
C LEU A 125 12.96 -17.09 31.79
N GLY A 126 12.67 -16.30 30.74
CA GLY A 126 11.43 -16.31 29.98
C GLY A 126 11.67 -16.74 28.55
N LEU A 127 10.79 -17.60 28.05
CA LEU A 127 10.75 -18.03 26.65
C LEU A 127 9.33 -17.86 26.13
N SER A 128 9.15 -17.30 24.93
CA SER A 128 7.85 -17.26 24.29
C SER A 128 7.97 -17.44 22.78
N TYR A 129 6.94 -18.03 22.22
CA TYR A 129 6.75 -18.20 20.79
C TYR A 129 5.36 -17.75 20.39
N ARG A 130 5.28 -16.96 19.35
CA ARG A 130 4.04 -16.53 18.69
C ARG A 130 4.03 -17.06 17.27
N SER A 131 2.97 -17.78 16.88
CA SER A 131 2.85 -18.34 15.55
C SER A 131 2.67 -17.26 14.48
N LYS A 132 3.11 -17.55 13.28
CA LYS A 132 2.76 -16.75 12.10
C LYS A 132 1.25 -16.77 11.88
N VAL A 133 0.70 -15.66 11.36
CA VAL A 133 -0.68 -15.53 10.93
C VAL A 133 -0.69 -14.82 9.58
N THR A 134 -1.52 -15.30 8.64
CA THR A 134 -1.68 -14.62 7.34
C THR A 134 -2.99 -13.84 7.33
N ALA A 135 -2.89 -12.53 7.37
CA ALA A 135 -4.04 -11.65 7.16
C ALA A 135 -4.48 -11.74 5.69
N LYS A 136 -5.77 -12.01 5.46
CA LYS A 136 -6.33 -12.17 4.12
C LYS A 136 -7.51 -11.24 3.93
N VAL A 137 -7.41 -10.38 2.94
CA VAL A 137 -8.51 -9.63 2.35
C VAL A 137 -9.03 -10.46 1.19
N LYS A 138 -10.29 -10.89 1.25
CA LYS A 138 -10.91 -11.70 0.20
C LYS A 138 -11.59 -10.84 -0.85
N GLU A 139 -12.29 -9.82 -0.39
CA GLU A 139 -13.04 -8.86 -1.19
C GLU A 139 -12.76 -7.49 -0.60
N GLY A 140 -11.85 -6.77 -1.21
CA GLY A 140 -11.57 -5.37 -0.91
C GLY A 140 -12.11 -4.51 -2.04
N ASP A 141 -12.45 -3.28 -1.74
CA ASP A 141 -12.99 -2.32 -2.68
C ASP A 141 -11.87 -1.53 -3.34
N ILE A 142 -11.95 -1.36 -4.65
CA ILE A 142 -11.09 -0.47 -5.43
C ILE A 142 -11.93 0.72 -5.85
N SER A 143 -11.48 1.91 -5.52
CA SER A 143 -12.09 3.13 -6.02
C SER A 143 -11.04 4.00 -6.70
N LEU A 144 -11.38 4.47 -7.88
CA LEU A 144 -10.59 5.43 -8.63
C LEU A 144 -11.14 6.83 -8.38
N ARG A 145 -10.25 7.80 -8.24
CA ARG A 145 -10.64 9.20 -8.05
C ARG A 145 -9.77 10.09 -8.94
N TYR A 146 -10.42 10.96 -9.69
CA TYR A 146 -9.76 12.07 -10.34
C TYR A 146 -9.69 13.28 -9.41
N ALA A 147 -8.57 13.99 -9.42
CA ALA A 147 -8.42 15.21 -8.62
C ALA A 147 -9.42 16.30 -9.07
N ASN A 148 -9.58 16.44 -10.38
CA ASN A 148 -10.58 17.33 -10.99
C ASN A 148 -11.01 16.78 -12.35
N GLU A 149 -12.09 16.01 -12.37
CA GLU A 149 -12.59 15.34 -13.58
C GLU A 149 -13.06 16.32 -14.66
N GLU A 150 -13.71 17.41 -14.29
CA GLU A 150 -14.19 18.43 -15.23
C GLU A 150 -13.05 19.14 -15.95
N HIS A 151 -12.01 19.48 -15.19
CA HIS A 151 -10.83 20.11 -15.76
C HIS A 151 -10.07 19.12 -16.67
N LEU A 152 -9.95 17.88 -16.29
CA LEU A 152 -9.32 16.83 -17.11
C LEU A 152 -10.11 16.64 -18.43
N LYS A 153 -11.45 16.61 -18.40
CA LYS A 153 -12.30 16.59 -19.60
C LYS A 153 -12.05 17.79 -20.50
N THR A 154 -11.99 18.98 -19.92
CA THR A 154 -11.74 20.22 -20.67
C THR A 154 -10.37 20.20 -21.34
N LEU A 155 -9.33 19.76 -20.60
CA LEU A 155 -7.98 19.62 -21.12
C LEU A 155 -7.95 18.63 -22.30
N LEU A 156 -8.52 17.44 -22.14
CA LEU A 156 -8.54 16.43 -23.20
C LEU A 156 -9.34 16.89 -24.43
N ASN A 157 -10.43 17.61 -24.26
CA ASN A 157 -11.16 18.22 -25.38
C ASN A 157 -10.29 19.23 -26.13
N ASN A 158 -9.54 20.08 -25.43
CA ASN A 158 -8.62 21.01 -26.07
C ASN A 158 -7.50 20.29 -26.81
N VAL A 159 -6.94 19.22 -26.21
CA VAL A 159 -5.94 18.36 -26.87
C VAL A 159 -6.52 17.72 -28.12
N ASN A 160 -7.68 17.13 -28.06
CA ASN A 160 -8.34 16.50 -29.22
C ASN A 160 -8.56 17.50 -30.35
N THR A 161 -9.06 18.70 -30.06
CA THR A 161 -9.26 19.76 -31.05
C THR A 161 -7.96 20.11 -31.77
N LEU A 162 -6.83 20.11 -31.06
CA LEU A 162 -5.53 20.37 -31.67
C LEU A 162 -5.00 19.20 -32.48
N LEU A 163 -5.21 17.98 -32.02
CA LEU A 163 -4.86 16.79 -32.75
C LEU A 163 -5.63 16.70 -34.09
N GLU A 164 -6.94 16.99 -34.05
CA GLU A 164 -7.79 17.08 -35.26
C GLU A 164 -7.26 18.13 -36.24
N LYS A 165 -6.89 19.30 -35.72
CA LYS A 165 -6.32 20.38 -36.53
C LYS A 165 -4.96 19.96 -37.13
N ALA A 166 -4.10 19.27 -36.37
CA ALA A 166 -2.83 18.77 -36.87
C ALA A 166 -3.04 17.73 -38.00
N VAL A 167 -3.99 16.81 -37.83
CA VAL A 167 -4.35 15.83 -38.85
C VAL A 167 -4.91 16.52 -40.09
N SER A 168 -5.74 17.55 -39.94
CA SER A 168 -6.26 18.33 -41.10
C SER A 168 -5.18 19.07 -41.88
N MET A 169 -4.05 19.37 -41.23
CA MET A 169 -2.85 19.93 -41.86
C MET A 169 -1.93 18.88 -42.51
N GLY A 170 -2.35 17.61 -42.49
CA GLY A 170 -1.58 16.50 -43.11
C GLY A 170 -0.52 15.89 -42.20
N ILE A 171 -0.52 16.21 -40.89
CA ILE A 171 0.40 15.61 -39.93
C ILE A 171 -0.14 14.24 -39.52
N SER A 172 0.63 13.20 -39.76
CA SER A 172 0.28 11.84 -39.33
C SER A 172 0.67 11.66 -37.85
N ILE A 173 -0.32 11.33 -37.00
CA ILE A 173 -0.11 11.07 -35.55
C ILE A 173 -0.28 9.56 -35.35
N PRO A 174 0.80 8.81 -35.08
CA PRO A 174 0.70 7.37 -34.87
C PRO A 174 -0.16 7.05 -33.64
N ASN A 175 -0.99 6.01 -33.73
CA ASN A 175 -1.82 5.49 -32.64
C ASN A 175 -2.86 6.48 -32.07
N LEU A 176 -3.28 7.49 -32.83
CA LEU A 176 -4.35 8.38 -32.39
C LEU A 176 -5.68 7.60 -32.41
N PRO A 177 -6.44 7.54 -31.29
CA PRO A 177 -7.75 6.90 -31.27
C PRO A 177 -8.73 7.62 -32.20
N GLU A 178 -9.53 6.86 -32.97
CA GLU A 178 -10.52 7.44 -33.91
C GLU A 178 -11.51 8.43 -33.27
N ASN A 179 -11.82 8.24 -31.99
CA ASN A 179 -12.74 9.08 -31.21
C ASN A 179 -12.03 10.06 -30.28
N GLY A 180 -10.76 10.34 -30.53
CA GLY A 180 -9.94 11.18 -29.65
C GLY A 180 -9.58 10.50 -28.31
N ILE A 181 -8.78 11.19 -27.52
CA ILE A 181 -8.39 10.77 -26.17
C ILE A 181 -9.55 11.07 -25.20
N LYS A 182 -10.01 10.05 -24.49
CA LYS A 182 -11.09 10.20 -23.51
C LYS A 182 -10.54 10.01 -22.09
N VAL A 183 -11.21 10.63 -21.11
CA VAL A 183 -10.99 10.28 -19.71
C VAL A 183 -11.47 8.85 -19.51
N PRO A 184 -10.62 7.91 -19.02
CA PRO A 184 -11.07 6.56 -18.74
C PRO A 184 -12.24 6.57 -17.75
N PRO A 185 -13.27 5.73 -17.92
CA PRO A 185 -14.33 5.65 -16.93
C PRO A 185 -13.74 5.24 -15.57
N LEU A 186 -14.31 5.81 -14.50
CA LEU A 186 -14.00 5.39 -13.14
C LEU A 186 -14.76 4.11 -12.84
N GLU A 187 -14.11 2.97 -13.06
CA GLU A 187 -14.69 1.69 -12.70
C GLU A 187 -14.26 1.31 -11.28
N SER A 188 -15.25 1.00 -10.44
CA SER A 188 -15.00 0.36 -9.17
C SER A 188 -14.72 -1.11 -9.42
N GLY A 189 -13.77 -1.66 -8.71
CA GLY A 189 -13.42 -3.07 -8.81
C GLY A 189 -13.26 -3.70 -7.42
N THR A 190 -12.95 -4.98 -7.41
CA THR A 190 -12.60 -5.69 -6.20
C THR A 190 -11.19 -6.23 -6.28
N PHE A 191 -10.58 -6.41 -5.10
CA PHE A 191 -9.26 -7.02 -4.99
C PHE A 191 -9.19 -8.01 -3.85
N SER A 192 -8.26 -8.94 -3.95
CA SER A 192 -7.85 -9.78 -2.83
C SER A 192 -6.38 -9.58 -2.53
N ALA A 193 -6.00 -9.72 -1.25
CA ALA A 193 -4.62 -9.58 -0.83
C ALA A 193 -4.31 -10.50 0.36
N GLU A 194 -3.06 -10.96 0.42
CA GLU A 194 -2.56 -11.75 1.53
C GLU A 194 -1.32 -11.10 2.12
N LEU A 195 -1.36 -10.84 3.43
CA LEU A 195 -0.24 -10.29 4.18
C LEU A 195 0.20 -11.30 5.23
N PRO A 196 1.33 -12.00 5.04
CA PRO A 196 1.86 -12.90 6.05
C PRO A 196 2.52 -12.08 7.17
N LEU A 197 2.00 -12.23 8.38
CA LEU A 197 2.59 -11.69 9.60
C LEU A 197 3.57 -12.72 10.18
N PRO A 198 4.82 -12.33 10.47
CA PRO A 198 5.86 -13.26 10.89
C PRO A 198 5.59 -13.86 12.26
N ASP A 199 6.17 -15.02 12.51
CA ASP A 199 6.31 -15.58 13.83
C ASP A 199 7.36 -14.82 14.65
N ASN A 200 7.23 -14.92 15.97
CA ASN A 200 8.15 -14.30 16.90
C ASN A 200 8.63 -15.32 17.96
N TRP A 201 9.92 -15.28 18.22
CA TRP A 201 10.57 -15.97 19.34
C TRP A 201 11.18 -14.94 20.26
N ASN A 202 10.87 -15.02 21.55
CA ASN A 202 11.44 -14.13 22.55
C ASN A 202 12.16 -14.95 23.61
N VAL A 203 13.33 -14.47 23.99
CA VAL A 203 14.14 -15.00 25.09
C VAL A 203 14.44 -13.84 26.02
N GLY A 204 13.98 -13.91 27.25
CA GLY A 204 14.17 -12.87 28.26
C GLY A 204 14.84 -13.39 29.53
N LEU A 205 15.68 -12.58 30.12
CA LEU A 205 16.30 -12.83 31.41
C LEU A 205 16.01 -11.67 32.36
N THR A 206 15.49 -11.99 33.53
CA THR A 206 15.28 -11.03 34.61
C THR A 206 16.24 -11.33 35.75
N TYR A 207 16.92 -10.30 36.25
CA TYR A 207 17.81 -10.34 37.40
C TYR A 207 17.33 -9.42 38.52
N ARG A 208 17.18 -9.94 39.73
CA ARG A 208 16.80 -9.22 40.94
C ARG A 208 17.97 -9.25 41.93
N PRO A 209 18.91 -8.27 41.82
CA PRO A 209 20.05 -8.21 42.76
C PRO A 209 19.63 -8.01 44.19
N THR A 210 18.59 -7.24 44.41
CA THR A 210 17.98 -6.92 45.73
C THR A 210 16.47 -6.84 45.58
N ASP A 211 15.73 -6.79 46.66
CA ASP A 211 14.27 -6.63 46.69
C ASP A 211 13.77 -5.31 46.05
N ARG A 212 14.70 -4.35 45.88
CA ARG A 212 14.38 -3.01 45.36
C ARG A 212 14.72 -2.82 43.88
N TRP A 213 15.55 -3.71 43.31
CA TRP A 213 16.04 -3.58 41.94
C TRP A 213 15.68 -4.79 41.11
N THR A 214 15.10 -4.54 39.95
CA THR A 214 14.85 -5.56 38.94
C THR A 214 15.42 -5.05 37.61
N VAL A 215 16.25 -5.84 36.97
CA VAL A 215 16.83 -5.57 35.66
C VAL A 215 16.40 -6.71 34.73
N SER A 216 15.83 -6.35 33.58
CA SER A 216 15.41 -7.34 32.57
C SER A 216 16.01 -7.00 31.22
N GLY A 217 16.39 -8.03 30.48
CA GLY A 217 16.83 -7.96 29.10
C GLY A 217 16.08 -8.99 28.27
N GLU A 218 15.77 -8.65 27.03
CA GLU A 218 15.05 -9.53 26.11
C GLU A 218 15.70 -9.47 24.72
N VAL A 219 15.73 -10.62 24.05
CA VAL A 219 16.10 -10.74 22.63
C VAL A 219 14.91 -11.30 21.90
N GLN A 220 14.52 -10.62 20.84
CA GLN A 220 13.41 -10.99 19.98
C GLN A 220 13.91 -11.38 18.58
N PHE A 221 13.51 -12.55 18.13
CA PHE A 221 13.73 -13.02 16.77
C PHE A 221 12.42 -12.99 16.01
N VAL A 222 12.38 -12.24 14.90
CA VAL A 222 11.21 -12.10 14.04
C VAL A 222 11.46 -12.81 12.74
N GLY A 223 10.58 -13.75 12.39
CA GLY A 223 10.68 -14.60 11.21
C GLY A 223 10.28 -13.89 9.91
N TRP A 224 10.95 -12.77 9.57
CA TRP A 224 10.65 -11.98 8.36
C TRP A 224 10.75 -12.75 7.04
N ASN A 225 11.35 -13.94 7.03
CA ASN A 225 11.31 -14.83 5.86
C ASN A 225 9.89 -15.28 5.45
N ALA A 226 8.90 -15.12 6.33
CA ALA A 226 7.50 -15.34 6.01
C ALA A 226 6.96 -14.30 5.03
N TYR A 227 7.49 -13.06 5.07
CA TYR A 227 7.12 -11.98 4.17
C TYR A 227 8.06 -11.97 2.96
N LYS A 228 7.53 -12.33 1.79
CA LYS A 228 8.26 -12.28 0.52
C LYS A 228 7.78 -11.16 -0.37
N SER A 229 6.48 -10.99 -0.44
CA SER A 229 5.79 -9.99 -1.27
C SER A 229 4.40 -9.73 -0.68
N LEU A 230 3.85 -8.57 -0.99
CA LEU A 230 2.44 -8.29 -0.83
C LEU A 230 1.79 -8.46 -2.21
N ASP A 231 1.17 -9.62 -2.41
CA ASP A 231 0.49 -9.91 -3.67
C ASP A 231 -0.94 -9.38 -3.60
N VAL A 232 -1.28 -8.50 -4.52
CA VAL A 232 -2.62 -7.95 -4.69
C VAL A 232 -3.17 -8.46 -6.01
N TYR A 233 -4.27 -9.17 -5.95
CA TYR A 233 -4.95 -9.74 -7.11
C TYR A 233 -6.20 -8.93 -7.39
N PHE A 234 -6.30 -8.37 -8.59
CA PHE A 234 -7.47 -7.68 -9.07
C PHE A 234 -8.39 -8.65 -9.80
N GLU A 235 -9.70 -8.49 -9.66
CA GLU A 235 -10.63 -9.33 -10.41
C GLU A 235 -10.55 -9.09 -11.91
N PRO A 236 -10.82 -10.13 -12.76
CA PRO A 236 -10.50 -10.10 -14.20
C PRO A 236 -11.23 -9.03 -15.01
N ASP A 237 -12.29 -8.44 -14.49
CA ASP A 237 -13.01 -7.35 -15.18
C ASP A 237 -12.37 -5.96 -14.97
N ALA A 238 -11.39 -5.84 -14.08
CA ALA A 238 -10.57 -4.64 -14.00
C ALA A 238 -9.39 -4.78 -14.97
N GLU A 239 -9.26 -3.92 -15.97
CA GLU A 239 -8.14 -3.90 -16.95
C GLU A 239 -6.75 -3.71 -16.30
N LEU A 240 -6.67 -3.74 -14.98
CA LEU A 240 -5.48 -3.43 -14.18
C LEU A 240 -4.48 -4.57 -14.03
N GLY A 241 -4.83 -5.80 -14.36
CA GLY A 241 -3.93 -6.94 -14.28
C GLY A 241 -3.37 -7.26 -12.88
N GLN A 242 -2.38 -8.12 -12.83
CA GLN A 242 -1.68 -8.49 -11.59
C GLN A 242 -0.53 -7.50 -11.35
N TYR A 243 -0.51 -6.84 -10.19
CA TYR A 243 0.59 -6.00 -9.73
C TYR A 243 1.23 -6.58 -8.47
N ASN A 244 2.54 -6.83 -8.53
CA ASN A 244 3.37 -7.12 -7.35
C ASN A 244 3.91 -5.79 -6.81
N ILE A 245 3.70 -5.53 -5.53
CA ILE A 245 4.20 -4.37 -4.80
C ILE A 245 5.31 -4.79 -3.86
#